data_d7759325c538899f283720e05853351d
#
_entry.id   d7759325c538899f283720e05853351d
#
_cell.length_a   1.000
_cell.length_b   1.000
_cell.length_c   1.000
_cell.angle_alpha   90.00
_cell.angle_beta   90.00
_cell.angle_gamma   90.00
#
_symmetry.space_group_name_H-M   'P 1'
#
loop_
_entity.id
_entity.type
_entity.pdbx_description
1 polymer ?
#
loop_
_entity_poly.entity_id
_entity_poly.type
_entity_poly.pdbx_seq_one_letter_code
_entity_poly.pdbx_strand_id
1 'polypeptide(L)'
;AMVKFSNGLTKILIHETDMKIPIFNSLYLPFEKKINSKKIDFKILNNLDFQNVDLERFPIVKLIKYLPNKDSLFETVIVSANECLVENFLNKKIKFLDISKFLLKIIQSKQFQKYKLKKPINIEEIKSLNNYVRLKTNNLCV
;
A
#
# COMPACT_ATOMS: atom_id res chain seq x y z
N ALA A 1 -7.54 -7.32 10.16
CA ALA A 1 -6.09 -7.45 10.38
C ALA A 1 -5.81 -7.88 11.81
N MET A 2 -4.80 -8.72 12.00
CA MET A 2 -4.29 -9.13 13.30
C MET A 2 -2.82 -8.75 13.42
N VAL A 3 -2.47 -8.05 14.49
CA VAL A 3 -1.10 -7.58 14.75
C VAL A 3 -0.65 -8.08 16.12
N LYS A 4 0.46 -8.81 16.16
CA LYS A 4 1.13 -9.25 17.39
C LYS A 4 2.30 -8.32 17.67
N PHE A 5 2.34 -7.74 18.85
CA PHE A 5 3.40 -6.86 19.32
C PHE A 5 4.52 -7.63 20.01
N SER A 6 5.70 -7.04 20.11
CA SER A 6 6.86 -7.63 20.78
C SER A 6 6.66 -7.85 22.29
N ASN A 7 5.76 -7.10 22.92
CA ASN A 7 5.35 -7.28 24.32
C ASN A 7 4.34 -8.40 24.57
N GLY A 8 4.01 -9.20 23.52
CA GLY A 8 3.09 -10.32 23.60
C GLY A 8 1.61 -9.98 23.38
N LEU A 9 1.25 -8.69 23.35
CA LEU A 9 -0.12 -8.28 23.04
C LEU A 9 -0.47 -8.59 21.59
N THR A 10 -1.73 -8.99 21.36
CA THR A 10 -2.29 -9.15 20.02
C THR A 10 -3.49 -8.23 19.87
N LYS A 11 -3.49 -7.42 18.83
CA LYS A 11 -4.59 -6.54 18.45
C LYS A 11 -5.28 -7.06 17.21
N ILE A 12 -6.59 -7.21 17.25
CA ILE A 12 -7.40 -7.59 16.09
C ILE A 12 -8.23 -6.40 15.70
N LEU A 13 -8.07 -5.94 14.44
CA LEU A 13 -8.85 -4.88 13.85
C LEU A 13 -9.80 -5.49 12.83
N ILE A 14 -11.09 -5.36 13.08
CA ILE A 14 -12.15 -5.88 12.23
C ILE A 14 -13.14 -4.75 11.99
N HIS A 15 -13.57 -4.60 10.76
CA HIS A 15 -14.67 -3.74 10.36
C HIS A 15 -15.52 -4.46 9.31
N GLU A 16 -16.71 -3.97 9.07
CA GLU A 16 -17.53 -4.45 7.95
C GLU A 16 -16.82 -4.24 6.61
N THR A 17 -17.27 -4.96 5.59
CA THR A 17 -16.74 -4.87 4.21
C THR A 17 -17.12 -3.55 3.51
N ASP A 18 -17.28 -2.47 4.26
CA ASP A 18 -17.55 -1.12 3.76
C ASP A 18 -16.27 -0.28 3.84
N MET A 19 -15.76 0.12 2.67
CA MET A 19 -14.56 0.95 2.55
C MET A 19 -14.72 2.36 3.14
N LYS A 20 -15.94 2.82 3.40
CA LYS A 20 -16.17 4.09 4.10
C LYS A 20 -15.56 4.08 5.50
N ILE A 21 -15.54 2.93 6.18
CA ILE A 21 -15.03 2.82 7.55
C ILE A 21 -13.52 3.11 7.61
N PRO A 22 -12.64 2.40 6.87
CA PRO A 22 -11.21 2.71 6.91
C PRO A 22 -10.87 4.10 6.35
N ILE A 23 -11.58 4.57 5.31
CA ILE A 23 -11.38 5.92 4.77
C ILE A 23 -11.76 6.97 5.80
N PHE A 24 -12.92 6.85 6.44
CA PHE A 24 -13.35 7.76 7.49
C PHE A 24 -12.34 7.83 8.63
N ASN A 25 -11.87 6.67 9.11
CA ASN A 25 -10.90 6.62 10.20
C ASN A 25 -9.55 7.23 9.79
N SER A 26 -9.10 7.05 8.55
CA SER A 26 -7.84 7.65 8.07
C SER A 26 -7.90 9.18 7.99
N LEU A 27 -9.08 9.75 7.74
CA LEU A 27 -9.27 11.20 7.62
C LEU A 27 -9.52 11.87 8.98
N TYR A 28 -10.16 11.18 9.91
CA TYR A 28 -10.68 11.78 11.15
C TYR A 28 -10.04 11.27 12.44
N LEU A 29 -9.10 10.34 12.41
CA LEU A 29 -8.26 10.04 13.57
C LEU A 29 -7.22 11.18 13.76
N PRO A 30 -7.07 11.69 15.01
CA PRO A 30 -7.62 11.23 16.29
C PRO A 30 -8.95 11.88 16.71
N PHE A 31 -9.69 12.48 15.79
CA PHE A 31 -10.91 13.22 16.11
C PHE A 31 -12.05 12.26 16.49
N GLU A 32 -12.80 12.61 17.55
CA GLU A 32 -13.96 11.84 18.04
C GLU A 32 -15.19 11.98 17.13
N LYS A 33 -15.04 11.84 15.83
CA LYS A 33 -16.17 11.81 14.90
C LYS A 33 -16.75 10.41 14.82
N LYS A 34 -18.07 10.32 14.64
CA LYS A 34 -18.80 9.05 14.57
C LYS A 34 -19.20 8.76 13.13
N ILE A 35 -19.08 7.49 12.75
CA ILE A 35 -19.65 6.95 11.52
C ILE A 35 -20.77 5.98 11.88
N ASN A 36 -21.89 6.04 11.16
CA ASN A 36 -22.94 5.04 11.31
C ASN A 36 -22.48 3.73 10.66
N SER A 37 -22.26 2.72 11.47
CA SER A 37 -21.97 1.35 11.04
C SER A 37 -23.07 0.42 11.56
N LYS A 38 -23.23 -0.73 10.92
CA LYS A 38 -24.17 -1.75 11.41
C LYS A 38 -23.68 -2.32 12.73
N LYS A 39 -24.58 -2.97 13.45
CA LYS A 39 -24.20 -3.72 14.67
C LYS A 39 -23.29 -4.89 14.30
N ILE A 40 -22.33 -5.19 15.17
CA ILE A 40 -21.45 -6.35 15.00
C ILE A 40 -22.28 -7.62 14.98
N ASP A 41 -22.12 -8.41 13.92
CA ASP A 41 -22.68 -9.75 13.85
C ASP A 41 -21.65 -10.76 14.41
N PHE A 42 -21.92 -11.24 15.62
CA PHE A 42 -21.04 -12.21 16.28
C PHE A 42 -20.99 -13.57 15.56
N LYS A 43 -21.99 -13.93 14.75
CA LYS A 43 -21.94 -15.16 13.96
C LYS A 43 -20.88 -15.06 12.88
N ILE A 44 -20.78 -13.91 12.20
CA ILE A 44 -19.73 -13.64 11.21
C ILE A 44 -18.36 -13.58 11.91
N LEU A 45 -18.29 -12.88 13.04
CA LEU A 45 -17.04 -12.72 13.78
C LEU A 45 -16.45 -14.04 14.25
N ASN A 46 -17.29 -14.94 14.79
CA ASN A 46 -16.86 -16.24 15.31
C ASN A 46 -16.45 -17.24 14.21
N ASN A 47 -16.83 -16.98 12.96
CA ASN A 47 -16.50 -17.81 11.79
C ASN A 47 -15.33 -17.25 10.96
N LEU A 48 -14.58 -16.27 11.47
CA LEU A 48 -13.39 -15.77 10.78
C LEU A 48 -12.27 -16.81 10.85
N ASP A 49 -11.79 -17.21 9.69
CA ASP A 49 -10.61 -18.05 9.54
C ASP A 49 -9.38 -17.17 9.28
N PHE A 50 -8.39 -17.24 10.18
CA PHE A 50 -7.14 -16.50 10.07
C PHE A 50 -6.04 -17.42 9.56
N GLN A 51 -5.49 -17.08 8.41
CA GLN A 51 -4.40 -17.81 7.79
C GLN A 51 -3.16 -16.90 7.61
N ASN A 52 -2.00 -17.52 7.57
CA ASN A 52 -0.78 -16.81 7.18
C ASN A 52 -0.91 -16.30 5.75
N VAL A 53 -0.33 -15.12 5.50
CA VAL A 53 -0.32 -14.55 4.15
C VAL A 53 0.55 -15.42 3.24
N ASP A 54 -0.05 -15.95 2.19
CA ASP A 54 0.66 -16.62 1.11
C ASP A 54 1.42 -15.59 0.26
N LEU A 55 2.74 -15.54 0.45
CA LEU A 55 3.61 -14.59 -0.25
C LEU A 55 3.89 -14.98 -1.72
N GLU A 56 3.52 -16.17 -2.16
CA GLU A 56 3.57 -16.57 -3.57
C GLU A 56 2.32 -16.04 -4.29
N ARG A 57 1.16 -16.25 -3.67
CA ARG A 57 -0.12 -15.75 -4.18
C ARG A 57 -0.23 -14.21 -4.09
N PHE A 58 0.31 -13.61 -3.03
CA PHE A 58 0.25 -12.16 -2.77
C PHE A 58 1.65 -11.55 -2.65
N PRO A 59 2.47 -11.57 -3.71
CA PRO A 59 3.87 -11.15 -3.66
C PRO A 59 4.05 -9.69 -3.26
N ILE A 60 3.04 -8.85 -3.51
CA ILE A 60 3.09 -7.41 -3.17
C ILE A 60 3.20 -7.16 -1.66
N VAL A 61 2.75 -8.09 -0.81
CA VAL A 61 2.87 -7.96 0.64
C VAL A 61 4.35 -7.89 1.07
N LYS A 62 5.27 -8.42 0.27
CA LYS A 62 6.72 -8.28 0.50
C LYS A 62 7.16 -6.81 0.51
N LEU A 63 6.38 -5.91 -0.10
CA LEU A 63 6.67 -4.48 -0.14
C LEU A 63 6.78 -3.88 1.27
N ILE A 64 6.01 -4.37 2.24
CA ILE A 64 6.04 -3.90 3.63
C ILE A 64 7.47 -3.91 4.20
N LYS A 65 8.29 -4.89 3.83
CA LYS A 65 9.69 -5.01 4.27
C LYS A 65 10.62 -3.92 3.68
N TYR A 66 10.20 -3.25 2.65
CA TYR A 66 10.98 -2.21 1.95
C TYR A 66 10.59 -0.80 2.39
N LEU A 67 9.45 -0.66 3.09
CA LEU A 67 9.00 0.65 3.58
C LEU A 67 9.96 1.20 4.64
N PRO A 68 10.31 2.48 4.56
CA PRO A 68 11.08 3.15 5.62
C PRO A 68 10.21 3.35 6.87
N ASN A 69 10.84 3.49 8.02
CA ASN A 69 10.16 3.75 9.29
C ASN A 69 9.76 5.23 9.48
N LYS A 70 10.14 6.09 8.55
CA LYS A 70 9.88 7.55 8.58
C LYS A 70 9.38 7.99 7.22
N ASP A 71 8.60 9.08 7.21
CA ASP A 71 8.12 9.69 5.97
C ASP A 71 9.27 10.01 5.01
N SER A 72 9.11 9.60 3.76
CA SER A 72 10.14 9.75 2.76
C SER A 72 9.54 9.92 1.35
N LEU A 73 10.37 10.30 0.39
CA LEU A 73 9.98 10.31 -1.02
C LEU A 73 9.83 8.91 -1.62
N PHE A 74 10.17 7.86 -0.86
CA PHE A 74 10.03 6.50 -1.35
C PHE A 74 8.56 6.06 -1.50
N GLU A 75 7.67 6.58 -0.66
CA GLU A 75 6.22 6.39 -0.80
C GLU A 75 5.72 6.98 -2.12
N THR A 76 6.24 8.16 -2.51
CA THR A 76 5.95 8.74 -3.84
C THR A 76 6.39 7.81 -4.97
N VAL A 77 7.56 7.17 -4.85
CA VAL A 77 8.02 6.19 -5.84
C VAL A 77 7.04 5.03 -5.96
N ILE A 78 6.61 4.46 -4.82
CA ILE A 78 5.70 3.31 -4.79
C ILE A 78 4.36 3.66 -5.41
N VAL A 79 3.74 4.77 -4.97
CA VAL A 79 2.41 5.19 -5.42
C VAL A 79 2.45 5.51 -6.92
N SER A 80 3.42 6.30 -7.36
CA SER A 80 3.54 6.70 -8.77
C SER A 80 3.78 5.51 -9.71
N ALA A 81 4.61 4.54 -9.28
CA ALA A 81 4.84 3.32 -10.04
C ALA A 81 3.59 2.46 -10.10
N ASN A 82 2.90 2.27 -8.97
CA ASN A 82 1.69 1.47 -8.91
C ASN A 82 0.58 2.06 -9.80
N GLU A 83 0.32 3.36 -9.72
CA GLU A 83 -0.68 4.02 -10.56
C GLU A 83 -0.36 3.84 -12.05
N CYS A 84 0.89 4.04 -12.44
CA CYS A 84 1.33 3.86 -13.81
C CYS A 84 1.16 2.42 -14.30
N LEU A 85 1.46 1.41 -13.46
CA LEU A 85 1.28 0.00 -13.78
C LEU A 85 -0.20 -0.38 -13.90
N VAL A 86 -1.05 0.13 -13.01
CA VAL A 86 -2.50 -0.06 -13.08
C VAL A 86 -3.05 0.55 -14.37
N GLU A 87 -2.63 1.75 -14.74
CA GLU A 87 -3.01 2.39 -16.01
C GLU A 87 -2.58 1.54 -17.23
N ASN A 88 -1.35 1.02 -17.23
CA ASN A 88 -0.87 0.15 -18.29
C ASN A 88 -1.66 -1.18 -18.36
N PHE A 89 -2.06 -1.73 -17.21
CA PHE A 89 -2.93 -2.90 -17.16
C PHE A 89 -4.33 -2.61 -17.73
N LEU A 90 -4.96 -1.51 -17.33
CA LEU A 90 -6.27 -1.11 -17.84
C LEU A 90 -6.24 -0.86 -19.34
N ASN A 91 -5.13 -0.34 -19.86
CA ASN A 91 -4.87 -0.17 -21.29
C ASN A 91 -4.39 -1.45 -22.00
N LYS A 92 -4.45 -2.62 -21.32
CA LYS A 92 -4.09 -3.94 -21.85
C LYS A 92 -2.63 -4.07 -22.35
N LYS A 93 -1.72 -3.21 -21.89
CA LYS A 93 -0.29 -3.26 -22.23
C LYS A 93 0.48 -4.31 -21.42
N ILE A 94 0.03 -4.59 -20.21
CA ILE A 94 0.62 -5.60 -19.31
C ILE A 94 -0.47 -6.48 -18.71
N LYS A 95 -0.09 -7.64 -18.17
CA LYS A 95 -1.01 -8.56 -17.48
C LYS A 95 -1.16 -8.19 -16.00
N PHE A 96 -2.22 -8.65 -15.36
CA PHE A 96 -2.48 -8.38 -13.93
C PHE A 96 -1.30 -8.73 -13.02
N LEU A 97 -0.70 -9.91 -13.22
CA LEU A 97 0.44 -10.36 -12.41
C LEU A 97 1.73 -9.55 -12.65
N ASP A 98 1.82 -8.85 -13.76
CA ASP A 98 2.98 -8.00 -14.06
C ASP A 98 2.98 -6.74 -13.19
N ILE A 99 1.84 -6.29 -12.67
CA ILE A 99 1.77 -5.15 -11.75
C ILE A 99 2.69 -5.39 -10.53
N SER A 100 2.48 -6.48 -9.80
CA SER A 100 3.28 -6.79 -8.62
C SER A 100 4.74 -7.07 -8.97
N LYS A 101 5.00 -7.75 -10.08
CA LYS A 101 6.35 -8.08 -10.57
C LYS A 101 7.16 -6.82 -10.89
N PHE A 102 6.61 -5.91 -11.69
CA PHE A 102 7.29 -4.68 -12.06
C PHE A 102 7.41 -3.71 -10.88
N LEU A 103 6.38 -3.61 -10.04
CA LEU A 103 6.44 -2.77 -8.85
C LEU A 103 7.58 -3.22 -7.93
N LEU A 104 7.70 -4.52 -7.63
CA LEU A 104 8.80 -5.05 -6.82
C LEU A 104 10.16 -4.77 -7.47
N LYS A 105 10.28 -4.90 -8.80
CA LYS A 105 11.51 -4.58 -9.53
C LYS A 105 11.90 -3.11 -9.40
N ILE A 106 10.92 -2.19 -9.49
CA ILE A 106 11.15 -0.75 -9.35
C ILE A 106 11.63 -0.43 -7.94
N ILE A 107 10.91 -0.87 -6.90
CA ILE A 107 11.24 -0.53 -5.52
C ILE A 107 12.58 -1.13 -5.05
N GLN A 108 13.04 -2.22 -5.67
CA GLN A 108 14.34 -2.84 -5.37
C GLN A 108 15.49 -2.19 -6.14
N SER A 109 15.22 -1.38 -7.15
CA SER A 109 16.27 -0.78 -7.97
C SER A 109 17.08 0.26 -7.19
N LYS A 110 18.40 0.25 -7.36
CA LYS A 110 19.33 1.17 -6.68
C LYS A 110 18.97 2.64 -6.89
N GLN A 111 18.48 3.00 -8.07
CA GLN A 111 18.12 4.38 -8.41
C GLN A 111 16.99 4.94 -7.55
N PHE A 112 16.10 4.08 -7.01
CA PHE A 112 14.97 4.50 -6.19
C PHE A 112 15.22 4.29 -4.69
N GLN A 113 16.13 3.40 -4.29
CA GLN A 113 16.47 3.16 -2.89
C GLN A 113 16.96 4.42 -2.15
N LYS A 114 17.65 5.34 -2.86
CA LYS A 114 18.10 6.63 -2.29
C LYS A 114 16.99 7.49 -1.72
N TYR A 115 15.76 7.35 -2.21
CA TYR A 115 14.60 8.11 -1.77
C TYR A 115 14.06 7.67 -0.39
N LYS A 116 14.47 6.52 0.13
CA LYS A 116 14.11 6.06 1.48
C LYS A 116 14.59 7.00 2.59
N LEU A 117 15.72 7.66 2.35
CA LEU A 117 16.33 8.57 3.32
C LEU A 117 15.99 10.04 3.03
N LYS A 118 15.25 10.31 1.96
CA LYS A 118 14.98 11.66 1.51
C LYS A 118 13.55 12.07 1.89
N LYS A 119 13.44 13.03 2.81
CA LYS A 119 12.16 13.64 3.17
C LYS A 119 11.73 14.64 2.09
N PRO A 120 10.44 14.70 1.71
CA PRO A 120 9.95 15.71 0.77
C PRO A 120 10.10 17.11 1.37
N ILE A 121 10.61 18.05 0.55
CA ILE A 121 10.80 19.45 0.95
C ILE A 121 9.58 20.28 0.55
N ASN A 122 9.04 20.02 -0.65
CA ASN A 122 7.90 20.76 -1.20
C ASN A 122 7.10 19.88 -2.18
N ILE A 123 5.99 20.43 -2.65
CA ILE A 123 5.08 19.74 -3.58
C ILE A 123 5.71 19.58 -4.97
N GLU A 124 6.51 20.51 -5.41
CA GLU A 124 7.17 20.48 -6.72
C GLU A 124 8.15 19.32 -6.82
N GLU A 125 8.88 19.03 -5.74
CA GLU A 125 9.75 17.85 -5.67
C GLU A 125 8.96 16.54 -5.80
N ILE A 126 7.81 16.45 -5.11
CA ILE A 126 6.93 15.28 -5.19
C ILE A 126 6.41 15.10 -6.62
N LYS A 127 5.94 16.18 -7.27
CA LYS A 127 5.45 16.15 -8.65
C LYS A 127 6.54 15.76 -9.65
N SER A 128 7.74 16.32 -9.51
CA SER A 128 8.87 16.01 -10.36
C SER A 128 9.29 14.55 -10.24
N LEU A 129 9.32 14.02 -9.01
CA LEU A 129 9.60 12.61 -8.77
C LEU A 129 8.51 11.72 -9.33
N ASN A 130 7.23 12.08 -9.14
CA ASN A 130 6.10 11.33 -9.72
C ASN A 130 6.29 11.18 -11.24
N ASN A 131 6.52 12.29 -11.95
CA ASN A 131 6.71 12.27 -13.40
C ASN A 131 7.91 11.40 -13.82
N TYR A 132 9.03 11.52 -13.10
CA TYR A 132 10.21 10.70 -13.35
C TYR A 132 9.96 9.20 -13.16
N VAL A 133 9.28 8.83 -12.07
CA VAL A 133 8.94 7.43 -11.78
C VAL A 133 8.00 6.88 -12.84
N ARG A 134 6.95 7.61 -13.22
CA ARG A 134 6.00 7.21 -14.27
C ARG A 134 6.71 6.95 -15.61
N LEU A 135 7.62 7.85 -16.00
CA LEU A 135 8.42 7.69 -17.22
C LEU A 135 9.28 6.42 -17.17
N LYS A 136 9.97 6.17 -16.04
CA LYS A 136 10.78 4.96 -15.86
C LYS A 136 9.95 3.68 -15.83
N THR A 137 8.76 3.74 -15.23
CA THR A 137 7.82 2.61 -15.17
C THR A 137 7.30 2.26 -16.56
N ASN A 138 6.90 3.25 -17.35
CA ASN A 138 6.46 3.03 -18.73
C ASN A 138 7.54 2.36 -19.58
N ASN A 139 8.80 2.77 -19.44
CA ASN A 139 9.91 2.16 -20.17
C ASN A 139 10.20 0.69 -19.77
N LEU A 140 9.66 0.22 -18.63
CA LEU A 140 9.75 -1.20 -18.24
C LEU A 140 8.59 -2.04 -18.80
N CYS A 141 7.53 -1.39 -19.25
CA CYS A 141 6.31 -2.04 -19.75
C CYS A 141 6.33 -2.24 -21.29
N VAL A 142 7.36 -1.72 -21.96
CA VAL A 142 7.63 -1.89 -23.39
C VAL A 142 8.58 -3.07 -23.55
#